data_6b0c473512c6218e518b74d96c3095e1
#
_entry.id   6b0c473512c6218e518b74d96c3095e1
#
_cell.length_a   1.000
_cell.length_b   1.000
_cell.length_c   1.000
_cell.angle_alpha   90.00
_cell.angle_beta   90.00
_cell.angle_gamma   90.00
#
_symmetry.space_group_name_H-M   'P 1'
#
loop_
_entity.id
_entity.type
_entity.pdbx_description
1 polymer ?
#
loop_
_entity_poly.entity_id
_entity_poly.type
_entity_poly.pdbx_seq_one_letter_code
_entity_poly.pdbx_strand_id
1 'polypeptide(L)'
;MRLCLNTDGLGHLSFEEMVETAAQIGIESLEIACGNWSSAPHIDLEEMVASASARDKYMDKIRSKGLVLEALNCSGNQLEPNETGRAHQEVVEKTFCLAEQLGIKSIVMMSGLPGGSPADTTSNWVTTCWPMSCQQILKYQWEEVLIPYWEKTVKLAEEHGITSIALENHGAQCVYNAETLQKLRDAVGPMIGMNLDPSHHMWMGGDGIEMAKALGAEVISHVHAKDLRKERGLFAANGGLETKFFDNYSQRCWNYVALGFGESKEWWKEFFAVLSMMGYDGPISLEIEDKTMPALTAIKKSIDFLHEVMPRDFKDQNA
;
A
#
# COMPACT_ATOMS: atom_id res chain seq x y z
N MET A 1 9.02 -7.40 13.39
CA MET A 1 8.36 -7.37 12.05
C MET A 1 7.55 -8.64 11.86
N ARG A 2 6.29 -8.52 11.43
CA ARG A 2 5.35 -9.65 11.22
C ARG A 2 5.13 -9.87 9.74
N LEU A 3 5.14 -11.14 9.27
CA LEU A 3 4.86 -11.47 7.88
C LEU A 3 3.37 -11.34 7.59
N CYS A 4 3.02 -10.35 6.79
CA CYS A 4 1.66 -10.02 6.38
C CYS A 4 1.46 -10.34 4.88
N LEU A 5 0.22 -10.51 4.46
CA LEU A 5 -0.15 -10.66 3.05
C LEU A 5 -1.23 -9.65 2.68
N ASN A 6 -0.97 -8.84 1.66
CA ASN A 6 -2.03 -8.16 0.93
C ASN A 6 -2.78 -9.23 0.11
N THR A 7 -4.06 -9.44 0.47
CA THR A 7 -4.80 -10.61 0.00
C THR A 7 -5.24 -10.53 -1.46
N ASP A 8 -5.17 -9.37 -2.10
CA ASP A 8 -5.52 -9.20 -3.52
C ASP A 8 -4.69 -10.10 -4.45
N GLY A 9 -3.47 -10.44 -4.05
CA GLY A 9 -2.65 -11.43 -4.76
C GLY A 9 -3.30 -12.83 -4.84
N LEU A 10 -4.26 -13.14 -3.98
CA LEU A 10 -5.08 -14.37 -3.99
C LEU A 10 -6.54 -14.13 -4.40
N GLY A 11 -6.85 -13.02 -5.05
CA GLY A 11 -8.20 -12.60 -5.41
C GLY A 11 -9.00 -13.56 -6.29
N HIS A 12 -8.38 -14.62 -6.79
CA HIS A 12 -9.04 -15.72 -7.50
C HIS A 12 -9.61 -16.81 -6.57
N LEU A 13 -9.31 -16.77 -5.28
CA LEU A 13 -9.82 -17.68 -4.25
C LEU A 13 -11.00 -17.05 -3.52
N SER A 14 -11.89 -17.88 -2.96
CA SER A 14 -12.88 -17.42 -1.99
C SER A 14 -12.19 -16.94 -0.71
N PHE A 15 -12.91 -16.21 0.14
CA PHE A 15 -12.38 -15.77 1.43
C PHE A 15 -11.89 -16.96 2.29
N GLU A 16 -12.67 -18.03 2.37
CA GLU A 16 -12.33 -19.23 3.14
C GLU A 16 -11.06 -19.90 2.60
N GLU A 17 -10.97 -20.08 1.28
CA GLU A 17 -9.79 -20.66 0.62
C GLU A 17 -8.55 -19.78 0.77
N MET A 18 -8.71 -18.45 0.69
CA MET A 18 -7.62 -17.51 0.90
C MET A 18 -7.07 -17.61 2.33
N VAL A 19 -7.93 -17.61 3.35
CA VAL A 19 -7.53 -17.76 4.76
C VAL A 19 -6.81 -19.09 5.01
N GLU A 20 -7.34 -20.21 4.46
CA GLU A 20 -6.69 -21.53 4.55
C GLU A 20 -5.31 -21.50 3.88
N THR A 21 -5.23 -20.95 2.67
CA THR A 21 -4.00 -20.88 1.90
C THR A 21 -2.96 -20.02 2.61
N ALA A 22 -3.34 -18.83 3.07
CA ALA A 22 -2.44 -17.93 3.79
C ALA A 22 -1.83 -18.60 5.03
N ALA A 23 -2.65 -19.28 5.83
CA ALA A 23 -2.17 -20.02 7.00
C ALA A 23 -1.22 -21.16 6.61
N GLN A 24 -1.55 -21.94 5.56
CA GLN A 24 -0.73 -23.06 5.10
C GLN A 24 0.65 -22.66 4.58
N ILE A 25 0.76 -21.46 3.99
CA ILE A 25 2.03 -20.95 3.46
C ILE A 25 2.83 -20.11 4.49
N GLY A 26 2.38 -20.06 5.74
CA GLY A 26 3.13 -19.44 6.84
C GLY A 26 2.94 -17.95 7.00
N ILE A 27 1.90 -17.37 6.42
CA ILE A 27 1.49 -15.98 6.70
C ILE A 27 1.03 -15.87 8.16
N GLU A 28 1.33 -14.77 8.82
CA GLU A 28 1.00 -14.49 10.21
C GLU A 28 -0.15 -13.50 10.35
N SER A 29 -0.29 -12.59 9.38
CA SER A 29 -1.35 -11.57 9.39
C SER A 29 -1.81 -11.22 7.98
N LEU A 30 -2.97 -10.57 7.90
CA LEU A 30 -3.63 -10.22 6.65
C LEU A 30 -3.83 -8.71 6.56
N GLU A 31 -3.65 -8.18 5.37
CA GLU A 31 -4.13 -6.89 4.91
C GLU A 31 -5.26 -7.14 3.92
N ILE A 32 -6.46 -6.64 4.23
CA ILE A 32 -7.67 -6.89 3.45
C ILE A 32 -8.11 -5.60 2.76
N ALA A 33 -8.21 -5.66 1.43
CA ALA A 33 -8.74 -4.55 0.65
C ALA A 33 -10.28 -4.50 0.73
N CYS A 34 -10.81 -3.29 0.97
CA CYS A 34 -12.24 -3.02 1.18
C CYS A 34 -12.93 -2.43 -0.05
N GLY A 35 -12.20 -2.12 -1.12
CA GLY A 35 -12.76 -1.54 -2.34
C GLY A 35 -11.80 -0.56 -3.03
N ASN A 36 -12.35 0.39 -3.75
CA ASN A 36 -11.67 1.39 -4.55
C ASN A 36 -10.94 0.77 -5.75
N TRP A 37 -9.60 0.77 -5.78
CA TRP A 37 -8.84 0.13 -6.86
C TRP A 37 -8.86 -1.39 -6.80
N SER A 38 -9.10 -1.95 -5.61
CA SER A 38 -9.36 -3.38 -5.43
C SER A 38 -10.81 -3.73 -5.76
N SER A 39 -11.02 -4.92 -6.29
CA SER A 39 -12.37 -5.50 -6.41
C SER A 39 -12.93 -6.00 -5.07
N ALA A 40 -12.16 -5.87 -3.99
CA ALA A 40 -12.50 -6.40 -2.66
C ALA A 40 -12.88 -7.89 -2.66
N PRO A 41 -12.03 -8.78 -3.22
CA PRO A 41 -12.44 -10.16 -3.51
C PRO A 41 -12.73 -11.00 -2.26
N HIS A 42 -12.29 -10.52 -1.09
CA HIS A 42 -12.37 -11.28 0.16
C HIS A 42 -13.26 -10.64 1.21
N ILE A 43 -13.99 -9.56 0.87
CA ILE A 43 -14.86 -8.88 1.82
C ILE A 43 -16.06 -8.24 1.10
N ASP A 44 -17.25 -8.36 1.64
CA ASP A 44 -18.39 -7.53 1.30
C ASP A 44 -18.49 -6.40 2.32
N LEU A 45 -18.01 -5.21 1.95
CA LEU A 45 -17.93 -4.06 2.85
C LEU A 45 -19.31 -3.63 3.36
N GLU A 46 -20.36 -3.70 2.54
CA GLU A 46 -21.73 -3.33 2.92
C GLU A 46 -22.29 -4.31 3.94
N GLU A 47 -22.15 -5.61 3.71
CA GLU A 47 -22.58 -6.64 4.64
C GLU A 47 -21.80 -6.52 5.95
N MET A 48 -20.50 -6.31 5.88
CA MET A 48 -19.63 -6.20 7.05
C MET A 48 -19.97 -5.00 7.93
N VAL A 49 -20.28 -3.85 7.36
CA VAL A 49 -20.73 -2.67 8.10
C VAL A 49 -22.12 -2.92 8.73
N ALA A 50 -23.02 -3.55 8.02
CA ALA A 50 -24.41 -3.73 8.46
C ALA A 50 -24.61 -4.84 9.49
N SER A 51 -23.79 -5.91 9.50
CA SER A 51 -24.06 -7.16 10.23
C SER A 51 -22.97 -7.53 11.23
N ALA A 52 -23.26 -7.40 12.53
CA ALA A 52 -22.35 -7.90 13.59
C ALA A 52 -22.08 -9.41 13.47
N SER A 53 -23.12 -10.20 13.13
CA SER A 53 -22.95 -11.65 12.94
C SER A 53 -22.05 -11.99 11.76
N ALA A 54 -22.05 -11.19 10.68
CA ALA A 54 -21.12 -11.36 9.56
C ALA A 54 -19.68 -11.08 10.03
N ARG A 55 -19.47 -9.97 10.75
CA ARG A 55 -18.16 -9.63 11.33
C ARG A 55 -17.62 -10.71 12.26
N ASP A 56 -18.47 -11.23 13.16
CA ASP A 56 -18.07 -12.28 14.11
C ASP A 56 -17.59 -13.54 13.35
N LYS A 57 -18.36 -14.01 12.37
CA LYS A 57 -18.00 -15.18 11.55
C LYS A 57 -16.72 -14.96 10.77
N TYR A 58 -16.57 -13.78 10.20
CA TYR A 58 -15.39 -13.39 9.44
C TYR A 58 -14.12 -13.41 10.29
N MET A 59 -14.18 -12.76 11.45
CA MET A 59 -13.06 -12.71 12.40
C MET A 59 -12.77 -14.07 13.03
N ASP A 60 -13.80 -14.87 13.32
CA ASP A 60 -13.63 -16.23 13.83
C ASP A 60 -12.91 -17.13 12.82
N LYS A 61 -13.23 -16.99 11.53
CA LYS A 61 -12.52 -17.74 10.47
C LYS A 61 -11.03 -17.38 10.44
N ILE A 62 -10.68 -16.10 10.45
CA ILE A 62 -9.28 -15.62 10.48
C ILE A 62 -8.56 -16.16 11.73
N ARG A 63 -9.15 -15.95 12.91
CA ARG A 63 -8.57 -16.36 14.20
C ARG A 63 -8.44 -17.88 14.34
N SER A 64 -9.37 -18.65 13.77
CA SER A 64 -9.35 -20.13 13.82
C SER A 64 -8.13 -20.73 13.13
N LYS A 65 -7.47 -19.94 12.24
CA LYS A 65 -6.22 -20.31 11.55
C LYS A 65 -4.97 -19.68 12.17
N GLY A 66 -5.11 -19.03 13.32
CA GLY A 66 -4.00 -18.35 13.99
C GLY A 66 -3.54 -17.05 13.31
N LEU A 67 -4.33 -16.55 12.36
CA LEU A 67 -4.04 -15.31 11.63
C LEU A 67 -4.56 -14.09 12.38
N VAL A 68 -3.95 -12.93 12.12
CA VAL A 68 -4.37 -11.62 12.62
C VAL A 68 -4.82 -10.76 11.44
N LEU A 69 -5.92 -10.04 11.57
CA LEU A 69 -6.26 -8.95 10.66
C LEU A 69 -5.46 -7.72 11.09
N GLU A 70 -4.45 -7.36 10.31
CA GLU A 70 -3.47 -6.31 10.62
C GLU A 70 -3.96 -4.93 10.22
N ALA A 71 -4.47 -4.82 8.99
CA ALA A 71 -4.92 -3.56 8.41
C ALA A 71 -6.09 -3.79 7.45
N LEU A 72 -6.92 -2.77 7.29
CA LEU A 72 -7.84 -2.64 6.17
C LEU A 72 -7.21 -1.68 5.15
N ASN A 73 -7.37 -2.01 3.86
CA ASN A 73 -6.85 -1.22 2.76
C ASN A 73 -8.01 -0.66 1.91
N CYS A 74 -8.03 0.64 1.71
CA CYS A 74 -8.99 1.31 0.82
C CYS A 74 -8.28 2.20 -0.21
N SER A 75 -7.15 1.71 -0.73
CA SER A 75 -6.33 2.40 -1.73
C SER A 75 -7.12 2.73 -2.99
N GLY A 76 -7.06 4.01 -3.40
CA GLY A 76 -7.78 4.54 -4.54
C GLY A 76 -7.44 6.00 -4.78
N ASN A 77 -8.28 6.72 -5.54
CA ASN A 77 -8.15 8.16 -5.68
C ASN A 77 -9.44 8.86 -5.22
N GLN A 78 -9.54 9.10 -3.94
CA GLN A 78 -10.66 9.80 -3.30
C GLN A 78 -10.71 11.32 -3.63
N LEU A 79 -9.69 11.83 -4.31
CA LEU A 79 -9.61 13.22 -4.79
C LEU A 79 -9.77 13.33 -6.32
N GLU A 80 -10.09 12.24 -7.00
CA GLU A 80 -10.49 12.31 -8.41
C GLU A 80 -11.63 13.29 -8.58
N PRO A 81 -11.52 14.33 -9.45
CA PRO A 81 -12.54 15.40 -9.51
C PRO A 81 -13.79 15.00 -10.31
N ASN A 82 -14.36 13.84 -10.01
CA ASN A 82 -15.53 13.29 -10.68
C ASN A 82 -16.29 12.30 -9.76
N GLU A 83 -17.22 11.51 -10.32
CA GLU A 83 -18.01 10.53 -9.56
C GLU A 83 -17.19 9.40 -8.98
N THR A 84 -16.10 9.00 -9.65
CA THR A 84 -15.19 7.98 -9.12
C THR A 84 -14.57 8.42 -7.79
N GLY A 85 -14.11 9.67 -7.71
CA GLY A 85 -13.56 10.20 -6.46
C GLY A 85 -14.59 10.22 -5.32
N ARG A 86 -15.84 10.57 -5.61
CA ARG A 86 -16.94 10.52 -4.62
C ARG A 86 -17.21 9.10 -4.14
N ALA A 87 -17.28 8.13 -5.07
CA ALA A 87 -17.45 6.72 -4.73
C ALA A 87 -16.28 6.20 -3.86
N HIS A 88 -15.06 6.63 -4.18
CA HIS A 88 -13.88 6.28 -3.37
C HIS A 88 -13.92 6.89 -1.96
N GLN A 89 -14.47 8.10 -1.78
CA GLN A 89 -14.67 8.68 -0.45
C GLN A 89 -15.67 7.86 0.37
N GLU A 90 -16.77 7.41 -0.24
CA GLU A 90 -17.76 6.56 0.44
C GLU A 90 -17.15 5.24 0.93
N VAL A 91 -16.27 4.62 0.16
CA VAL A 91 -15.54 3.42 0.57
C VAL A 91 -14.60 3.74 1.75
N VAL A 92 -13.91 4.89 1.73
CA VAL A 92 -13.06 5.31 2.87
C VAL A 92 -13.88 5.45 4.15
N GLU A 93 -15.02 6.15 4.11
CA GLU A 93 -15.89 6.34 5.27
C GLU A 93 -16.42 5.02 5.82
N LYS A 94 -16.89 4.12 4.94
CA LYS A 94 -17.35 2.78 5.32
C LYS A 94 -16.22 1.91 5.90
N THR A 95 -15.01 2.02 5.35
CA THR A 95 -13.83 1.32 5.86
C THR A 95 -13.47 1.79 7.27
N PHE A 96 -13.57 3.08 7.56
CA PHE A 96 -13.36 3.61 8.91
C PHE A 96 -14.39 3.12 9.89
N CYS A 97 -15.67 3.11 9.50
CA CYS A 97 -16.75 2.54 10.30
C CYS A 97 -16.50 1.05 10.58
N LEU A 98 -16.10 0.27 9.59
CA LEU A 98 -15.77 -1.14 9.77
C LEU A 98 -14.54 -1.34 10.67
N ALA A 99 -13.52 -0.50 10.53
CA ALA A 99 -12.33 -0.55 11.37
C ALA A 99 -12.68 -0.36 12.85
N GLU A 100 -13.52 0.61 13.19
CA GLU A 100 -14.05 0.80 14.54
C GLU A 100 -14.74 -0.45 15.04
N GLN A 101 -15.67 -1.02 14.24
CA GLN A 101 -16.45 -2.20 14.60
C GLN A 101 -15.62 -3.47 14.80
N LEU A 102 -14.49 -3.58 14.11
CA LEU A 102 -13.54 -4.69 14.21
C LEU A 102 -12.42 -4.44 15.22
N GLY A 103 -12.27 -3.20 15.71
CA GLY A 103 -11.17 -2.78 16.57
C GLY A 103 -9.84 -2.64 15.85
N ILE A 104 -9.85 -2.49 14.52
CA ILE A 104 -8.66 -2.26 13.68
C ILE A 104 -8.21 -0.81 13.83
N LYS A 105 -6.92 -0.59 13.99
CA LYS A 105 -6.34 0.74 14.26
C LYS A 105 -5.52 1.31 13.13
N SER A 106 -5.18 0.49 12.13
CA SER A 106 -4.35 0.87 11.00
C SER A 106 -5.13 0.74 9.70
N ILE A 107 -5.08 1.81 8.89
CA ILE A 107 -5.66 1.85 7.54
C ILE A 107 -4.56 2.11 6.54
N VAL A 108 -4.52 1.30 5.48
CA VAL A 108 -3.65 1.52 4.31
C VAL A 108 -4.49 2.19 3.22
N MET A 109 -3.98 3.28 2.66
CA MET A 109 -4.66 4.00 1.59
C MET A 109 -3.72 4.91 0.79
N MET A 110 -4.23 5.54 -0.25
CA MET A 110 -3.51 6.53 -1.06
C MET A 110 -3.79 7.96 -0.58
N SER A 111 -2.88 8.87 -0.90
CA SER A 111 -3.07 10.29 -0.55
C SER A 111 -4.17 10.98 -1.34
N GLY A 112 -4.48 10.46 -2.52
CA GLY A 112 -5.31 11.12 -3.51
C GLY A 112 -4.53 12.02 -4.45
N LEU A 113 -5.09 12.24 -5.63
CA LEU A 113 -4.57 13.15 -6.67
C LEU A 113 -5.72 13.96 -7.26
N PRO A 114 -5.80 15.27 -7.00
CA PRO A 114 -6.83 16.13 -7.59
C PRO A 114 -6.54 16.49 -9.05
N GLY A 115 -7.49 17.17 -9.67
CA GLY A 115 -7.26 17.92 -10.92
C GLY A 115 -6.25 19.06 -10.76
N GLY A 116 -5.86 19.69 -11.84
CA GLY A 116 -4.98 20.85 -11.84
C GLY A 116 -5.71 22.19 -11.59
N SER A 117 -7.03 22.19 -11.64
CA SER A 117 -7.89 23.34 -11.42
C SER A 117 -9.31 22.94 -10.97
N PRO A 118 -10.13 23.87 -10.45
CA PRO A 118 -11.52 23.59 -10.07
C PRO A 118 -12.42 23.14 -11.24
N ALA A 119 -12.00 23.41 -12.49
CA ALA A 119 -12.76 23.05 -13.68
C ALA A 119 -12.40 21.66 -14.24
N ASP A 120 -11.35 21.02 -13.73
CA ASP A 120 -10.89 19.73 -14.22
C ASP A 120 -11.83 18.60 -13.75
N THR A 121 -11.96 17.59 -14.59
CA THR A 121 -12.73 16.37 -14.32
C THR A 121 -11.86 15.12 -14.23
N THR A 122 -10.55 15.28 -14.37
CA THR A 122 -9.55 14.22 -14.28
C THR A 122 -8.37 14.70 -13.44
N SER A 123 -7.70 13.75 -12.81
CA SER A 123 -6.50 14.00 -12.01
C SER A 123 -5.34 14.51 -12.86
N ASN A 124 -4.46 15.31 -12.26
CA ASN A 124 -3.27 15.85 -12.92
C ASN A 124 -2.02 15.63 -12.05
N TRP A 125 -1.14 14.74 -12.44
CA TRP A 125 0.11 14.50 -11.73
C TRP A 125 1.26 15.33 -12.28
N VAL A 126 1.70 16.31 -11.48
CA VAL A 126 2.81 17.21 -11.83
C VAL A 126 4.13 16.59 -11.38
N THR A 127 5.02 16.32 -12.34
CA THR A 127 6.33 15.67 -12.12
C THR A 127 7.52 16.57 -12.47
N THR A 128 7.29 17.87 -12.72
CA THR A 128 8.33 18.84 -13.07
C THR A 128 8.01 20.22 -12.49
N CYS A 129 9.06 21.02 -12.28
CA CYS A 129 8.90 22.38 -11.75
C CYS A 129 8.54 23.43 -12.82
N TRP A 130 8.69 23.10 -14.10
CA TRP A 130 8.49 24.02 -15.24
C TRP A 130 7.55 23.39 -16.29
N PRO A 131 6.68 24.18 -16.95
CA PRO A 131 6.51 25.66 -16.87
C PRO A 131 5.86 26.11 -15.55
N MET A 132 5.77 27.44 -15.33
CA MET A 132 5.22 28.02 -14.09
C MET A 132 3.79 27.58 -13.76
N SER A 133 3.01 27.17 -14.77
CA SER A 133 1.71 26.53 -14.54
C SER A 133 1.77 25.29 -13.65
N CYS A 134 2.88 24.52 -13.68
CA CYS A 134 3.09 23.38 -12.79
C CYS A 134 3.06 23.80 -11.32
N GLN A 135 3.68 24.95 -10.99
CA GLN A 135 3.69 25.48 -9.62
C GLN A 135 2.30 25.98 -9.19
N GLN A 136 1.54 26.55 -10.11
CA GLN A 136 0.16 26.99 -9.85
C GLN A 136 -0.76 25.79 -9.60
N ILE A 137 -0.62 24.73 -10.40
CA ILE A 137 -1.34 23.46 -10.21
C ILE A 137 -0.99 22.85 -8.84
N LEU A 138 0.30 22.70 -8.52
CA LEU A 138 0.72 22.16 -7.24
C LEU A 138 0.19 22.95 -6.06
N LYS A 139 0.20 24.30 -6.16
CA LYS A 139 -0.36 25.15 -5.11
C LYS A 139 -1.85 24.86 -4.91
N TYR A 140 -2.64 24.86 -5.98
CA TYR A 140 -4.07 24.53 -5.93
C TYR A 140 -4.31 23.15 -5.34
N GLN A 141 -3.60 22.12 -5.83
CA GLN A 141 -3.76 20.75 -5.36
C GLN A 141 -3.49 20.60 -3.86
N TRP A 142 -2.42 21.21 -3.38
CA TRP A 142 -2.01 21.08 -1.98
C TRP A 142 -2.81 21.97 -1.02
N GLU A 143 -2.94 23.26 -1.34
CA GLU A 143 -3.49 24.24 -0.41
C GLU A 143 -5.04 24.27 -0.45
N GLU A 144 -5.64 24.03 -1.61
CA GLU A 144 -7.10 24.16 -1.77
C GLU A 144 -7.84 22.82 -1.75
N VAL A 145 -7.16 21.68 -2.01
CA VAL A 145 -7.82 20.39 -2.08
C VAL A 145 -7.25 19.38 -1.07
N LEU A 146 -5.96 19.04 -1.18
CA LEU A 146 -5.35 17.93 -0.43
C LEU A 146 -5.38 18.18 1.09
N ILE A 147 -4.76 19.28 1.54
CA ILE A 147 -4.68 19.60 2.98
C ILE A 147 -6.08 19.74 3.60
N PRO A 148 -7.02 20.50 3.02
CA PRO A 148 -8.40 20.59 3.56
C PRO A 148 -9.15 19.26 3.60
N TYR A 149 -8.90 18.35 2.66
CA TYR A 149 -9.45 17.00 2.69
C TYR A 149 -8.87 16.21 3.87
N TRP A 150 -7.54 16.20 4.01
CA TRP A 150 -6.89 15.41 5.05
C TRP A 150 -7.13 15.94 6.46
N GLU A 151 -7.28 17.24 6.66
CA GLU A 151 -7.73 17.82 7.95
C GLU A 151 -9.08 17.26 8.42
N LYS A 152 -10.00 17.00 7.48
CA LYS A 152 -11.31 16.39 7.78
C LYS A 152 -11.18 14.89 7.98
N THR A 153 -10.43 14.23 7.12
CA THR A 153 -10.26 12.78 7.12
C THR A 153 -9.55 12.28 8.38
N VAL A 154 -8.55 13.00 8.86
CA VAL A 154 -7.86 12.69 10.13
C VAL A 154 -8.84 12.77 11.31
N LYS A 155 -9.68 13.81 11.38
CA LYS A 155 -10.70 13.93 12.44
C LYS A 155 -11.71 12.80 12.38
N LEU A 156 -12.19 12.45 11.19
CA LEU A 156 -13.10 11.32 11.01
C LEU A 156 -12.44 10.02 11.45
N ALA A 157 -11.18 9.80 11.11
CA ALA A 157 -10.43 8.62 11.55
C ALA A 157 -10.29 8.57 13.09
N GLU A 158 -10.03 9.70 13.74
CA GLU A 158 -9.99 9.82 15.21
C GLU A 158 -11.33 9.44 15.83
N GLU A 159 -12.45 9.91 15.28
CA GLU A 159 -13.82 9.59 15.72
C GLU A 159 -14.10 8.08 15.68
N HIS A 160 -13.54 7.37 14.69
CA HIS A 160 -13.61 5.91 14.56
C HIS A 160 -12.49 5.17 15.31
N GLY A 161 -11.69 5.86 16.12
CA GLY A 161 -10.64 5.28 16.95
C GLY A 161 -9.47 4.69 16.15
N ILE A 162 -9.29 5.11 14.90
CA ILE A 162 -8.10 4.83 14.08
C ILE A 162 -6.93 5.66 14.62
N THR A 163 -5.76 5.07 14.70
CA THR A 163 -4.56 5.72 15.22
C THR A 163 -3.44 5.87 14.20
N SER A 164 -3.56 5.20 13.06
CA SER A 164 -2.57 5.20 11.99
C SER A 164 -3.22 5.11 10.62
N ILE A 165 -2.88 6.06 9.75
CA ILE A 165 -3.19 6.02 8.33
C ILE A 165 -1.86 5.92 7.58
N ALA A 166 -1.62 4.76 6.98
CA ALA A 166 -0.41 4.46 6.24
C ALA A 166 -0.62 4.79 4.75
N LEU A 167 -0.08 5.93 4.31
CA LEU A 167 -0.16 6.38 2.92
C LEU A 167 0.93 5.72 2.08
N GLU A 168 0.54 5.07 1.01
CA GLU A 168 1.50 4.48 0.08
C GLU A 168 2.19 5.54 -0.77
N ASN A 169 3.51 5.44 -0.90
CA ASN A 169 4.32 6.29 -1.76
C ASN A 169 4.17 5.90 -3.23
N HIS A 170 3.04 6.19 -3.82
CA HIS A 170 2.68 5.75 -5.17
C HIS A 170 2.79 6.88 -6.21
N GLY A 171 3.31 6.57 -7.40
CA GLY A 171 3.22 7.49 -8.55
C GLY A 171 1.76 7.84 -8.87
N ALA A 172 1.54 8.98 -9.50
CA ALA A 172 0.20 9.52 -9.74
C ALA A 172 -0.63 9.73 -8.47
N GLN A 173 0.07 10.06 -7.35
CA GLN A 173 -0.49 10.49 -6.08
C GLN A 173 0.21 11.77 -5.61
N CYS A 174 -0.40 12.53 -4.70
CA CYS A 174 0.25 13.69 -4.11
C CYS A 174 1.42 13.32 -3.18
N VAL A 175 1.27 12.20 -2.45
CA VAL A 175 2.36 11.62 -1.65
C VAL A 175 3.00 10.47 -2.43
N TYR A 176 4.24 10.68 -2.86
CA TYR A 176 4.98 9.70 -3.66
C TYR A 176 6.45 9.51 -3.20
N ASN A 177 6.89 10.29 -2.20
CA ASN A 177 8.23 10.21 -1.62
C ASN A 177 8.23 10.73 -0.17
N ALA A 178 9.38 10.66 0.50
CA ALA A 178 9.52 11.10 1.89
C ALA A 178 9.18 12.58 2.10
N GLU A 179 9.63 13.45 1.19
CA GLU A 179 9.39 14.89 1.28
C GLU A 179 7.90 15.26 1.21
N THR A 180 7.18 14.64 0.26
CA THR A 180 5.74 14.90 0.10
C THR A 180 4.92 14.30 1.25
N LEU A 181 5.33 13.16 1.82
CA LEU A 181 4.71 12.66 3.05
C LEU A 181 4.92 13.64 4.21
N GLN A 182 6.16 14.04 4.45
CA GLN A 182 6.47 14.93 5.57
C GLN A 182 5.71 16.24 5.45
N LYS A 183 5.62 16.81 4.25
CA LYS A 183 4.83 18.02 3.98
C LYS A 183 3.36 17.86 4.38
N LEU A 184 2.73 16.71 4.05
CA LEU A 184 1.35 16.46 4.44
C LEU A 184 1.24 16.24 5.96
N ARG A 185 2.12 15.44 6.54
CA ARG A 185 2.17 15.14 7.97
C ARG A 185 2.34 16.40 8.80
N ASP A 186 3.21 17.33 8.38
CA ASP A 186 3.40 18.64 9.05
C ASP A 186 2.12 19.50 9.04
N ALA A 187 1.31 19.37 7.99
CA ALA A 187 0.08 20.13 7.85
C ALA A 187 -1.08 19.55 8.68
N VAL A 188 -1.22 18.20 8.75
CA VAL A 188 -2.45 17.56 9.27
C VAL A 188 -2.22 16.66 10.49
N GLY A 189 -0.97 16.46 10.90
CA GLY A 189 -0.64 15.79 12.16
C GLY A 189 -0.07 14.36 12.02
N PRO A 190 0.34 13.80 13.15
CA PRO A 190 1.16 12.58 13.20
C PRO A 190 0.42 11.27 12.95
N MET A 191 -0.90 11.27 12.79
CA MET A 191 -1.67 10.08 12.39
C MET A 191 -1.28 9.60 10.99
N ILE A 192 -0.86 10.53 10.11
CA ILE A 192 -0.37 10.21 8.77
C ILE A 192 1.02 9.62 8.86
N GLY A 193 1.18 8.40 8.38
CA GLY A 193 2.46 7.71 8.24
C GLY A 193 2.62 7.15 6.83
N MET A 194 3.76 6.50 6.58
CA MET A 194 4.06 5.88 5.30
C MET A 194 3.68 4.40 5.33
N ASN A 195 2.94 3.95 4.33
CA ASN A 195 3.08 2.60 3.82
C ASN A 195 4.26 2.61 2.85
N LEU A 196 5.42 2.15 3.32
CA LEU A 196 6.66 2.19 2.55
C LEU A 196 6.67 1.05 1.53
N ASP A 197 6.43 1.38 0.28
CA ASP A 197 6.64 0.48 -0.86
C ASP A 197 7.91 0.89 -1.61
N PRO A 198 9.00 0.12 -1.51
CA PRO A 198 10.24 0.46 -2.19
C PRO A 198 10.12 0.40 -3.72
N SER A 199 9.25 -0.46 -4.25
CA SER A 199 9.13 -0.67 -5.70
C SER A 199 8.68 0.59 -6.44
N HIS A 200 7.73 1.34 -5.87
CA HIS A 200 7.27 2.61 -6.44
C HIS A 200 8.36 3.67 -6.44
N HIS A 201 9.15 3.73 -5.36
CA HIS A 201 10.25 4.68 -5.29
C HIS A 201 11.38 4.35 -6.28
N MET A 202 11.65 3.05 -6.47
CA MET A 202 12.70 2.56 -7.37
C MET A 202 12.48 2.93 -8.84
N TRP A 203 11.25 2.80 -9.37
CA TRP A 203 11.01 3.17 -10.77
C TRP A 203 11.02 4.68 -10.98
N MET A 204 10.73 5.47 -9.93
CA MET A 204 10.89 6.93 -9.95
C MET A 204 12.34 7.39 -9.82
N GLY A 205 13.29 6.46 -9.63
CA GLY A 205 14.73 6.74 -9.57
C GLY A 205 15.29 6.90 -8.17
N GLY A 206 14.51 6.62 -7.13
CA GLY A 206 14.95 6.64 -5.74
C GLY A 206 15.42 5.27 -5.24
N ASP A 207 15.73 5.21 -3.93
CA ASP A 207 16.13 4.02 -3.21
C ASP A 207 15.30 3.87 -1.93
N GLY A 208 14.67 2.69 -1.73
CA GLY A 208 13.79 2.42 -0.60
C GLY A 208 14.51 2.43 0.75
N ILE A 209 15.80 2.07 0.79
CA ILE A 209 16.62 2.10 2.01
C ILE A 209 16.87 3.55 2.44
N GLU A 210 17.24 4.42 1.50
CA GLU A 210 17.47 5.83 1.80
C GLU A 210 16.17 6.54 2.17
N MET A 211 15.04 6.15 1.56
CA MET A 211 13.73 6.68 1.95
C MET A 211 13.36 6.24 3.37
N ALA A 212 13.60 4.99 3.75
CA ALA A 212 13.37 4.52 5.12
C ALA A 212 14.20 5.32 6.14
N LYS A 213 15.50 5.53 5.84
CA LYS A 213 16.39 6.34 6.69
C LYS A 213 15.93 7.80 6.82
N ALA A 214 15.43 8.39 5.74
CA ALA A 214 14.94 9.77 5.74
C ALA A 214 13.66 9.97 6.56
N LEU A 215 12.79 8.95 6.60
CA LEU A 215 11.51 9.00 7.34
C LEU A 215 11.69 8.69 8.83
N GLY A 216 12.51 7.69 9.18
CA GLY A 216 12.55 7.14 10.52
C GLY A 216 11.41 6.16 10.82
N ALA A 217 11.63 5.27 11.80
CA ALA A 217 10.67 4.20 12.11
C ALA A 217 9.33 4.72 12.63
N GLU A 218 9.32 5.88 13.28
CA GLU A 218 8.11 6.50 13.84
C GLU A 218 7.15 7.06 12.78
N VAL A 219 7.62 7.20 11.53
CA VAL A 219 6.81 7.67 10.40
C VAL A 219 6.38 6.51 9.51
N ILE A 220 7.11 5.38 9.54
CA ILE A 220 6.78 4.19 8.76
C ILE A 220 5.74 3.38 9.53
N SER A 221 4.50 3.44 9.09
CA SER A 221 3.36 2.75 9.75
C SER A 221 3.11 1.36 9.18
N HIS A 222 3.50 1.13 7.93
CA HIS A 222 3.29 -0.11 7.19
C HIS A 222 4.40 -0.28 6.15
N VAL A 223 4.66 -1.50 5.70
CA VAL A 223 5.64 -1.77 4.63
C VAL A 223 5.02 -2.75 3.64
N HIS A 224 4.97 -2.37 2.36
CA HIS A 224 4.73 -3.32 1.28
C HIS A 224 6.05 -3.93 0.83
N ALA A 225 6.17 -5.24 0.96
CA ALA A 225 7.25 -6.01 0.36
C ALA A 225 6.86 -6.34 -1.09
N LYS A 226 7.25 -5.47 -2.00
CA LYS A 226 6.98 -5.54 -3.43
C LYS A 226 8.27 -5.24 -4.19
N ASP A 227 8.61 -6.07 -5.16
CA ASP A 227 9.87 -5.97 -5.89
C ASP A 227 9.68 -5.43 -7.30
N LEU A 228 10.73 -4.82 -7.81
CA LEU A 228 10.76 -4.21 -9.13
C LEU A 228 11.98 -4.67 -9.92
N ARG A 229 11.75 -5.19 -11.12
CA ARG A 229 12.83 -5.45 -12.07
C ARG A 229 12.91 -4.33 -13.10
N LYS A 230 14.05 -3.63 -13.14
CA LYS A 230 14.39 -2.69 -14.21
C LYS A 230 14.87 -3.48 -15.44
N GLU A 231 14.21 -3.32 -16.57
CA GLU A 231 14.63 -3.88 -17.86
C GLU A 231 15.78 -3.01 -18.40
N ARG A 232 17.01 -3.36 -18.04
CA ARG A 232 18.21 -2.49 -18.07
C ARG A 232 18.34 -1.65 -19.36
N GLY A 233 18.20 -2.27 -20.53
CA GLY A 233 18.33 -1.57 -21.82
C GLY A 233 17.20 -0.57 -22.05
N LEU A 234 15.98 -0.96 -21.79
CA LEU A 234 14.79 -0.11 -21.94
C LEU A 234 14.75 1.00 -20.91
N PHE A 235 15.09 0.70 -19.66
CA PHE A 235 15.14 1.69 -18.58
C PHE A 235 16.23 2.73 -18.82
N ALA A 236 17.41 2.30 -19.26
CA ALA A 236 18.53 3.22 -19.57
C ALA A 236 18.23 4.16 -20.75
N ALA A 237 17.46 3.68 -21.73
CA ALA A 237 17.10 4.46 -22.92
C ALA A 237 15.91 5.41 -22.68
N ASN A 238 14.94 5.03 -21.84
CA ASN A 238 13.65 5.73 -21.74
C ASN A 238 13.37 6.32 -20.34
N GLY A 239 14.18 5.98 -19.33
CA GLY A 239 13.91 6.35 -17.93
C GLY A 239 12.83 5.49 -17.30
N GLY A 240 12.37 5.90 -16.10
CA GLY A 240 11.41 5.15 -15.29
C GLY A 240 9.94 5.55 -15.49
N LEU A 241 9.64 6.66 -16.19
CA LEU A 241 8.26 7.07 -16.48
C LEU A 241 7.70 6.17 -17.59
N GLU A 242 6.86 5.21 -17.22
CA GLU A 242 6.32 4.17 -18.10
C GLU A 242 4.81 4.37 -18.29
N THR A 243 4.37 4.40 -19.55
CA THR A 243 2.95 4.58 -19.90
C THR A 243 2.33 3.37 -20.60
N LYS A 244 3.15 2.36 -20.92
CA LYS A 244 2.61 1.11 -21.48
C LYS A 244 1.90 0.30 -20.41
N PHE A 245 0.72 -0.24 -20.76
CA PHE A 245 -0.08 -1.04 -19.84
C PHE A 245 0.67 -2.32 -19.39
N PHE A 246 0.34 -2.85 -18.24
CA PHE A 246 1.04 -3.98 -17.59
C PHE A 246 1.09 -5.25 -18.46
N ASP A 247 0.10 -5.47 -19.32
CA ASP A 247 0.07 -6.63 -20.23
C ASP A 247 1.18 -6.58 -21.29
N ASN A 248 1.79 -5.42 -21.49
CA ASN A 248 2.92 -5.26 -22.40
C ASN A 248 4.28 -5.47 -21.71
N TYR A 249 4.35 -6.32 -20.69
CA TYR A 249 5.51 -6.47 -19.81
C TYR A 249 6.86 -6.65 -20.53
N SER A 250 6.89 -7.29 -21.71
CA SER A 250 8.11 -7.48 -22.50
C SER A 250 8.64 -6.21 -23.17
N GLN A 251 7.85 -5.12 -23.23
CA GLN A 251 8.19 -3.85 -23.87
C GLN A 251 8.33 -2.70 -22.86
N ARG A 252 8.01 -2.94 -21.60
CA ARG A 252 8.08 -1.95 -20.52
C ARG A 252 9.53 -1.77 -20.06
N CYS A 253 9.85 -0.58 -19.53
CA CYS A 253 11.17 -0.31 -18.98
C CYS A 253 11.35 -0.90 -17.58
N TRP A 254 10.28 -1.25 -16.89
CA TRP A 254 10.30 -1.97 -15.60
C TRP A 254 9.01 -2.78 -15.42
N ASN A 255 9.09 -3.79 -14.56
CA ASN A 255 7.96 -4.63 -14.20
C ASN A 255 7.99 -4.96 -12.71
N TYR A 256 6.82 -5.06 -12.06
CA TYR A 256 6.71 -5.68 -10.76
C TYR A 256 6.94 -7.19 -10.88
N VAL A 257 7.66 -7.73 -9.91
CA VAL A 257 8.05 -9.15 -9.89
C VAL A 257 7.99 -9.70 -8.48
N ALA A 258 8.00 -11.03 -8.34
CA ALA A 258 8.15 -11.68 -7.05
C ALA A 258 9.46 -11.25 -6.38
N LEU A 259 9.51 -11.23 -5.04
CA LEU A 259 10.69 -10.80 -4.28
C LEU A 259 11.92 -11.63 -4.67
N GLY A 260 13.05 -10.94 -4.87
CA GLY A 260 14.30 -11.52 -5.29
C GLY A 260 14.42 -11.76 -6.80
N PHE A 261 13.40 -11.40 -7.59
CA PHE A 261 13.46 -11.44 -9.05
C PHE A 261 13.73 -10.05 -9.67
N GLY A 262 13.77 -9.01 -8.85
CA GLY A 262 14.13 -7.64 -9.21
C GLY A 262 15.42 -7.19 -8.57
N GLU A 263 15.36 -6.71 -7.33
CA GLU A 263 16.53 -6.31 -6.56
C GLU A 263 17.27 -7.52 -5.96
N SER A 264 18.55 -7.30 -5.65
CA SER A 264 19.41 -8.36 -5.14
C SER A 264 19.04 -8.79 -3.70
N LYS A 265 19.43 -10.01 -3.34
CA LYS A 265 19.30 -10.52 -1.97
C LYS A 265 20.02 -9.64 -0.95
N GLU A 266 21.16 -9.09 -1.32
CA GLU A 266 21.97 -8.20 -0.49
C GLU A 266 21.22 -6.89 -0.22
N TRP A 267 20.56 -6.32 -1.24
CA TRP A 267 19.74 -5.12 -1.09
C TRP A 267 18.57 -5.35 -0.12
N TRP A 268 17.83 -6.47 -0.28
CA TRP A 268 16.73 -6.80 0.62
C TRP A 268 17.18 -7.07 2.06
N LYS A 269 18.34 -7.73 2.25
CA LYS A 269 18.93 -7.89 3.58
C LYS A 269 19.27 -6.56 4.22
N GLU A 270 19.84 -5.62 3.47
CA GLU A 270 20.15 -4.27 3.97
C GLU A 270 18.86 -3.52 4.31
N PHE A 271 17.83 -3.57 3.43
CA PHE A 271 16.54 -2.94 3.66
C PHE A 271 15.91 -3.38 4.99
N PHE A 272 15.77 -4.68 5.22
CA PHE A 272 15.20 -5.20 6.47
C PHE A 272 16.11 -4.98 7.69
N ALA A 273 17.42 -5.03 7.51
CA ALA A 273 18.36 -4.72 8.59
C ALA A 273 18.22 -3.24 9.02
N VAL A 274 18.10 -2.31 8.07
CA VAL A 274 17.91 -0.88 8.35
C VAL A 274 16.57 -0.65 9.07
N LEU A 275 15.47 -1.23 8.60
CA LEU A 275 14.18 -1.17 9.30
C LEU A 275 14.29 -1.67 10.74
N SER A 276 14.91 -2.82 10.95
CA SER A 276 15.14 -3.40 12.28
C SER A 276 16.01 -2.51 13.17
N MET A 277 17.12 -1.99 12.64
CA MET A 277 18.02 -1.10 13.38
C MET A 277 17.38 0.22 13.78
N MET A 278 16.44 0.72 12.99
CA MET A 278 15.65 1.91 13.31
C MET A 278 14.55 1.63 14.35
N GLY A 279 14.27 0.35 14.64
CA GLY A 279 13.23 -0.05 15.60
C GLY A 279 11.86 -0.29 14.97
N TYR A 280 11.75 -0.40 13.65
CA TYR A 280 10.49 -0.79 13.03
C TYR A 280 10.16 -2.25 13.35
N ASP A 281 9.00 -2.49 13.94
CA ASP A 281 8.48 -3.83 14.28
C ASP A 281 7.04 -4.07 13.79
N GLY A 282 6.63 -3.30 12.80
CA GLY A 282 5.31 -3.39 12.15
C GLY A 282 5.21 -4.53 11.14
N PRO A 283 4.09 -4.58 10.39
CA PRO A 283 3.88 -5.58 9.35
C PRO A 283 4.80 -5.38 8.15
N ILE A 284 5.23 -6.51 7.59
CA ILE A 284 5.83 -6.61 6.25
C ILE A 284 4.78 -7.30 5.38
N SER A 285 4.01 -6.52 4.67
CA SER A 285 2.88 -6.98 3.86
C SER A 285 3.37 -7.32 2.46
N LEU A 286 3.36 -8.62 2.14
CA LEU A 286 3.73 -9.09 0.81
C LEU A 286 2.64 -8.71 -0.19
N GLU A 287 3.00 -7.88 -1.16
CA GLU A 287 2.14 -7.50 -2.27
C GLU A 287 2.71 -8.04 -3.58
N ILE A 288 1.88 -8.76 -4.36
CA ILE A 288 2.31 -9.45 -5.57
C ILE A 288 1.52 -8.98 -6.80
N GLU A 289 2.26 -8.41 -7.75
CA GLU A 289 1.76 -8.00 -9.07
C GLU A 289 2.58 -8.61 -10.22
N ASP A 290 3.25 -9.73 -9.99
CA ASP A 290 4.06 -10.41 -11.02
C ASP A 290 3.17 -11.00 -12.13
N LYS A 291 3.40 -10.55 -13.37
CA LYS A 291 2.70 -11.05 -14.56
C LYS A 291 3.45 -12.18 -15.27
N THR A 292 4.61 -12.59 -14.76
CA THR A 292 5.48 -13.61 -15.40
C THR A 292 5.26 -15.01 -14.86
N MET A 293 4.55 -15.14 -13.72
CA MET A 293 4.22 -16.43 -13.10
C MET A 293 2.86 -16.40 -12.39
N PRO A 294 2.26 -17.58 -12.09
CA PRO A 294 1.01 -17.64 -11.33
C PRO A 294 1.19 -17.01 -9.93
N ALA A 295 0.19 -16.24 -9.49
CA ALA A 295 0.25 -15.45 -8.25
C ALA A 295 0.63 -16.27 -7.00
N LEU A 296 0.01 -17.44 -6.79
CA LEU A 296 0.36 -18.33 -5.68
C LEU A 296 1.82 -18.81 -5.73
N THR A 297 2.35 -19.04 -6.94
CA THR A 297 3.76 -19.39 -7.13
C THR A 297 4.68 -18.21 -6.74
N ALA A 298 4.32 -16.99 -7.18
CA ALA A 298 5.04 -15.78 -6.84
C ALA A 298 5.04 -15.55 -5.32
N ILE A 299 3.88 -15.69 -4.67
CA ILE A 299 3.73 -15.56 -3.21
C ILE A 299 4.64 -16.56 -2.49
N LYS A 300 4.58 -17.85 -2.82
CA LYS A 300 5.42 -18.89 -2.17
C LYS A 300 6.90 -18.59 -2.32
N LYS A 301 7.35 -18.25 -3.53
CA LYS A 301 8.76 -17.90 -3.78
C LYS A 301 9.19 -16.65 -3.00
N SER A 302 8.31 -15.68 -2.87
CA SER A 302 8.57 -14.45 -2.10
C SER A 302 8.64 -14.74 -0.60
N ILE A 303 7.82 -15.65 -0.07
CA ILE A 303 7.89 -16.09 1.33
C ILE A 303 9.20 -16.82 1.61
N ASP A 304 9.60 -17.77 0.76
CA ASP A 304 10.89 -18.46 0.88
C ASP A 304 12.05 -17.44 0.90
N PHE A 305 11.98 -16.44 0.03
CA PHE A 305 12.97 -15.38 -0.04
C PHE A 305 12.96 -14.50 1.23
N LEU A 306 11.79 -14.12 1.75
CA LEU A 306 11.66 -13.35 3.00
C LEU A 306 12.26 -14.10 4.20
N HIS A 307 12.09 -15.42 4.27
CA HIS A 307 12.71 -16.24 5.30
C HIS A 307 14.25 -16.17 5.30
N GLU A 308 14.86 -15.90 4.14
CA GLU A 308 16.31 -15.80 4.01
C GLU A 308 16.86 -14.38 4.28
N VAL A 309 16.02 -13.33 4.13
CA VAL A 309 16.50 -11.93 4.17
C VAL A 309 16.01 -11.14 5.38
N MET A 310 14.91 -11.52 6.01
CA MET A 310 14.42 -10.84 7.22
C MET A 310 15.27 -11.21 8.44
N PRO A 311 15.70 -10.24 9.27
CA PRO A 311 16.56 -10.50 10.45
C PRO A 311 15.71 -10.98 11.65
N ARG A 312 15.02 -12.11 11.50
CA ARG A 312 14.20 -12.75 12.55
C ARG A 312 14.13 -14.26 12.36
N ASP A 313 13.84 -14.96 13.45
CA ASP A 313 13.53 -16.39 13.38
C ASP A 313 12.05 -16.58 12.99
N PHE A 314 11.80 -17.50 12.08
CA PHE A 314 10.46 -17.95 11.73
C PHE A 314 10.15 -19.24 12.48
N LYS A 315 8.89 -19.41 12.91
CA LYS A 315 8.46 -20.67 13.53
C LYS A 315 8.58 -21.81 12.51
N ASP A 316 9.19 -22.92 12.90
CA ASP A 316 9.23 -24.12 12.07
C ASP A 316 7.78 -24.56 11.74
N GLN A 317 7.45 -24.58 10.45
CA GLN A 317 6.12 -25.01 9.98
C GLN A 317 5.87 -26.52 10.19
N ASN A 318 6.89 -27.26 10.65
CA ASN A 318 6.87 -28.71 10.88
C ASN A 318 7.00 -29.10 12.37
N ALA A 319 6.85 -28.17 13.31
CA ALA A 319 6.92 -28.43 14.74
C ALA A 319 5.55 -28.72 15.35
#